data_edb475edbc91ebd454a7293814082eb4
#
_entry.id   edb475edbc91ebd454a7293814082eb4
#
_cell.length_a   1.000
_cell.length_b   1.000
_cell.length_c   1.000
_cell.angle_alpha   90.00
_cell.angle_beta   90.00
_cell.angle_gamma   90.00
#
_symmetry.space_group_name_H-M   'P 1'
#
loop_
_entity.id
_entity.type
_entity.pdbx_description
1 polymer ?
#
loop_
_entity_poly.entity_id
_entity_poly.type
_entity_poly.pdbx_seq_one_letter_code
_entity_poly.pdbx_strand_id
1 'polypeptide(L)'
;MQEGPFDRLPSIRGKQWTILLQGMDRNHEQAYGLRMAFDFLAHARIDDVMISVAATGGGVGPHLDEYDVFLVQGVGRRRWQWGYQREQSFQPDKPIKLLRQFTPQCETILEPGDALYLPPRWAHDGLALEPCSTWSVGFRAPSRHEFLQHFLIEAAESLSGPNPRYQDKGVRASKQAGRIPEKLARQLKQWAQDFRSDKRVFEQALGRYLSEPAANAWFEGPRKLPTKHHWLAQALRRGVALHPSSRMVYDSRRTWLNGEDAGPPNDLLRALADQRYVQAAQLKHGFAAMMTIDLSNTPTRNLNVVTKPQDASECKKTVEFQPLIDQLFAWYLQGWIAFCSEKHSQRL
;
A
#
# COMPACT_ATOMS: atom_id res chain seq x y z
N MET A 1 22.14 17.54 4.91
CA MET A 1 20.78 17.11 5.24
C MET A 1 20.86 16.32 6.52
N GLN A 2 19.93 16.50 7.44
CA GLN A 2 19.88 15.82 8.74
C GLN A 2 18.54 15.09 8.81
N GLU A 3 18.56 13.83 9.25
CA GLU A 3 17.35 13.04 9.48
C GLU A 3 16.87 13.19 10.91
N GLY A 4 15.52 13.20 11.10
CA GLY A 4 14.91 13.21 12.43
C GLY A 4 15.04 11.86 13.14
N PRO A 5 14.59 11.80 14.42
CA PRO A 5 13.81 12.84 15.10
C PRO A 5 14.66 14.06 15.52
N PHE A 6 14.03 15.24 15.53
CA PHE A 6 14.67 16.49 15.90
C PHE A 6 14.27 16.92 17.31
N ASP A 7 15.22 17.20 18.16
CA ASP A 7 14.97 17.77 19.50
C ASP A 7 14.39 19.18 19.41
N ARG A 8 14.79 19.93 18.40
CA ARG A 8 14.28 21.29 18.13
C ARG A 8 14.15 21.55 16.65
N LEU A 9 13.03 22.13 16.27
CA LEU A 9 12.83 22.61 14.90
C LEU A 9 13.61 23.91 14.67
N PRO A 10 14.05 24.19 13.43
CA PRO A 10 14.66 25.46 13.09
C PRO A 10 13.69 26.63 13.34
N SER A 11 14.23 27.79 13.69
CA SER A 11 13.40 28.97 13.91
C SER A 11 12.63 29.33 12.63
N ILE A 12 11.32 29.55 12.75
CA ILE A 12 10.48 30.00 11.63
C ILE A 12 10.94 31.34 11.04
N ARG A 13 11.64 32.15 11.84
CA ARG A 13 12.25 33.42 11.40
C ARG A 13 13.62 33.23 10.72
N GLY A 14 14.17 32.01 10.75
CA GLY A 14 15.40 31.66 10.04
C GLY A 14 15.22 31.73 8.54
N LYS A 15 16.32 31.63 7.79
CA LYS A 15 16.32 31.60 6.33
C LYS A 15 17.01 30.34 5.83
N GLN A 16 16.74 29.98 4.58
CA GLN A 16 17.45 28.92 3.85
C GLN A 16 17.37 27.53 4.49
N TRP A 17 16.23 27.15 5.07
CA TRP A 17 15.99 25.81 5.53
C TRP A 17 14.70 25.23 4.95
N THR A 18 14.65 23.94 4.85
CA THR A 18 13.46 23.17 4.47
C THR A 18 13.37 21.92 5.34
N ILE A 19 12.18 21.64 5.86
CA ILE A 19 11.84 20.39 6.54
C ILE A 19 10.92 19.59 5.63
N LEU A 20 11.22 18.30 5.48
CA LEU A 20 10.41 17.34 4.72
C LEU A 20 9.70 16.40 5.71
N LEU A 21 8.38 16.33 5.64
CA LEU A 21 7.52 15.50 6.46
C LEU A 21 6.87 14.44 5.57
N GLN A 22 7.39 13.21 5.62
CA GLN A 22 6.90 12.10 4.81
C GLN A 22 5.68 11.42 5.42
N GLY A 23 4.81 10.83 4.58
CA GLY A 23 3.67 10.06 5.01
C GLY A 23 2.61 10.85 5.78
N MET A 24 2.46 12.13 5.48
CA MET A 24 1.53 13.02 6.19
C MET A 24 0.06 12.64 5.98
N ASP A 25 -0.27 11.99 4.87
CA ASP A 25 -1.61 11.43 4.63
C ASP A 25 -2.04 10.37 5.67
N ARG A 26 -1.09 9.81 6.42
CA ARG A 26 -1.37 8.81 7.47
C ARG A 26 -1.75 9.45 8.80
N ASN A 27 -1.27 10.68 9.06
CA ASN A 27 -1.37 11.32 10.37
C ASN A 27 -2.01 12.72 10.32
N HIS A 28 -2.28 13.26 9.14
CA HIS A 28 -2.82 14.60 8.96
C HIS A 28 -4.05 14.56 8.05
N GLU A 29 -5.19 15.00 8.58
CA GLU A 29 -6.49 14.87 7.92
C GLU A 29 -6.55 15.54 6.54
N GLN A 30 -6.04 16.76 6.43
CA GLN A 30 -6.05 17.49 5.16
C GLN A 30 -5.14 16.83 4.12
N ALA A 31 -4.00 16.26 4.56
CA ALA A 31 -3.12 15.49 3.68
C ALA A 31 -3.78 14.19 3.21
N TYR A 32 -4.52 13.53 4.09
CA TYR A 32 -5.37 12.39 3.71
C TYR A 32 -6.47 12.82 2.71
N GLY A 33 -7.10 13.98 2.95
CA GLY A 33 -8.07 14.57 2.03
C GLY A 33 -7.47 14.86 0.65
N LEU A 34 -6.26 15.42 0.60
CA LEU A 34 -5.54 15.64 -0.65
C LEU A 34 -5.23 14.32 -1.36
N ARG A 35 -4.72 13.30 -0.64
CA ARG A 35 -4.51 11.97 -1.22
C ARG A 35 -5.78 11.41 -1.86
N MET A 36 -6.93 11.58 -1.19
CA MET A 36 -8.22 11.10 -1.70
C MET A 36 -8.76 11.90 -2.89
N ALA A 37 -8.26 13.11 -3.13
CA ALA A 37 -8.58 13.87 -4.35
C ALA A 37 -7.92 13.27 -5.61
N PHE A 38 -6.97 12.35 -5.44
CA PHE A 38 -6.30 11.62 -6.50
C PHE A 38 -6.86 10.20 -6.70
N ASP A 39 -8.06 9.88 -6.20
CA ASP A 39 -8.73 8.57 -6.33
C ASP A 39 -9.13 8.21 -7.78
N PHE A 40 -9.02 9.15 -8.71
CA PHE A 40 -9.09 8.88 -10.16
C PHE A 40 -7.89 8.06 -10.67
N LEU A 41 -6.86 7.88 -9.85
CA LEU A 41 -5.71 6.99 -10.08
C LEU A 41 -5.79 5.78 -9.14
N ALA A 42 -5.33 4.64 -9.63
CA ALA A 42 -5.33 3.42 -8.81
C ALA A 42 -4.58 3.62 -7.48
N HIS A 43 -5.22 3.28 -6.36
CA HIS A 43 -4.62 3.40 -5.02
C HIS A 43 -3.27 2.66 -4.90
N ALA A 44 -3.09 1.58 -5.66
CA ALA A 44 -1.80 0.87 -5.74
C ALA A 44 -0.64 1.73 -6.27
N ARG A 45 -0.96 2.81 -7.01
CA ARG A 45 0.02 3.75 -7.56
C ARG A 45 0.34 4.93 -6.63
N ILE A 46 -0.51 5.25 -5.67
CA ILE A 46 -0.27 6.35 -4.73
C ILE A 46 0.65 5.85 -3.61
N ASP A 47 1.74 6.56 -3.39
CA ASP A 47 2.67 6.23 -2.29
C ASP A 47 2.29 6.96 -1.00
N ASP A 48 2.53 8.27 -0.97
CA ASP A 48 2.19 9.09 0.19
C ASP A 48 1.96 10.56 -0.21
N VAL A 49 1.59 11.36 0.77
CA VAL A 49 1.66 12.82 0.69
C VAL A 49 2.79 13.28 1.61
N MET A 50 3.84 13.84 1.00
CA MET A 50 4.92 14.50 1.72
C MET A 50 4.63 16.00 1.80
N ILE A 51 4.84 16.62 2.96
CA ILE A 51 4.75 18.07 3.12
C ILE A 51 6.13 18.64 3.34
N SER A 52 6.56 19.55 2.46
CA SER A 52 7.75 20.37 2.68
C SER A 52 7.36 21.71 3.26
N VAL A 53 7.99 22.10 4.36
CA VAL A 53 7.87 23.43 4.98
C VAL A 53 9.21 24.14 4.85
N ALA A 54 9.21 25.33 4.29
CA ALA A 54 10.45 26.07 4.00
C ALA A 54 10.37 27.52 4.47
N ALA A 55 11.49 28.02 4.98
CA ALA A 55 11.70 29.45 5.17
C ALA A 55 12.13 30.11 3.84
N THR A 56 12.06 31.44 3.77
CA THR A 56 12.53 32.19 2.61
C THR A 56 13.94 31.78 2.20
N GLY A 57 14.13 31.48 0.91
CA GLY A 57 15.38 30.96 0.36
C GLY A 57 15.65 29.49 0.65
N GLY A 58 14.72 28.80 1.32
CA GLY A 58 14.81 27.35 1.54
C GLY A 58 14.46 26.56 0.29
N GLY A 59 15.10 25.42 0.13
CA GLY A 59 14.92 24.47 -0.95
C GLY A 59 15.70 23.20 -0.68
N VAL A 60 15.51 22.18 -1.50
CA VAL A 60 16.25 20.92 -1.43
C VAL A 60 17.47 20.97 -2.36
N GLY A 61 17.39 21.80 -3.38
CA GLY A 61 18.33 21.84 -4.51
C GLY A 61 17.86 20.99 -5.68
N PRO A 62 18.49 21.13 -6.84
CA PRO A 62 18.11 20.44 -8.06
C PRO A 62 18.31 18.93 -7.91
N HIS A 63 17.25 18.14 -8.12
CA HIS A 63 17.25 16.71 -7.96
C HIS A 63 16.34 16.01 -8.97
N LEU A 64 16.37 14.67 -8.95
CA LEU A 64 15.57 13.79 -9.80
C LEU A 64 14.81 12.80 -8.92
N ASP A 65 13.54 12.63 -9.24
CA ASP A 65 12.71 11.53 -8.74
C ASP A 65 12.52 10.46 -9.81
N GLU A 66 12.49 9.20 -9.42
CA GLU A 66 12.25 8.06 -10.32
C GLU A 66 10.74 7.76 -10.47
N TYR A 67 9.87 8.63 -9.95
CA TYR A 67 8.43 8.48 -9.92
C TYR A 67 7.70 9.77 -10.33
N ASP A 68 6.43 9.63 -10.65
CA ASP A 68 5.54 10.76 -10.90
C ASP A 68 5.26 11.51 -9.59
N VAL A 69 5.17 12.84 -9.66
CA VAL A 69 4.80 13.66 -8.50
C VAL A 69 3.93 14.85 -8.91
N PHE A 70 2.91 15.13 -8.10
CA PHE A 70 2.20 16.40 -8.13
C PHE A 70 2.64 17.25 -6.96
N LEU A 71 3.13 18.45 -7.26
CA LEU A 71 3.57 19.46 -6.29
C LEU A 71 2.46 20.48 -6.11
N VAL A 72 1.68 20.35 -5.05
CA VAL A 72 0.55 21.23 -4.74
C VAL A 72 1.01 22.30 -3.77
N GLN A 73 0.89 23.57 -4.14
CA GLN A 73 1.30 24.68 -3.28
C GLN A 73 0.27 24.87 -2.17
N GLY A 74 0.71 24.77 -0.91
CA GLY A 74 -0.14 24.94 0.26
C GLY A 74 -0.26 26.41 0.67
N VAL A 75 0.73 26.94 1.38
CA VAL A 75 0.80 28.33 1.79
C VAL A 75 2.04 28.99 1.22
N GLY A 76 2.01 30.32 1.05
CA GLY A 76 3.13 31.10 0.51
C GLY A 76 3.46 30.73 -0.92
N ARG A 77 4.53 31.32 -1.46
CA ARG A 77 4.93 31.16 -2.85
C ARG A 77 6.26 30.47 -2.97
N ARG A 78 6.37 29.59 -3.97
CA ARG A 78 7.60 28.87 -4.30
C ARG A 78 7.88 28.97 -5.79
N ARG A 79 9.11 29.34 -6.15
CA ARG A 79 9.59 29.27 -7.52
C ARG A 79 10.05 27.85 -7.82
N TRP A 80 9.53 27.29 -8.89
CA TRP A 80 9.92 25.99 -9.42
C TRP A 80 10.63 26.17 -10.75
N GLN A 81 11.77 25.51 -10.89
CA GLN A 81 12.51 25.35 -12.13
C GLN A 81 12.57 23.86 -12.46
N TRP A 82 12.35 23.48 -13.72
CA TRP A 82 12.42 22.07 -14.12
C TRP A 82 12.89 21.93 -15.56
N GLY A 83 13.34 20.69 -15.91
CA GLY A 83 13.74 20.33 -17.25
C GLY A 83 14.37 18.96 -17.34
N TYR A 84 14.31 18.35 -18.52
CA TYR A 84 14.95 17.08 -18.77
C TYR A 84 16.46 17.28 -18.90
N GLN A 85 17.24 16.49 -18.14
CA GLN A 85 18.70 16.54 -18.18
C GLN A 85 19.25 15.30 -18.92
N ARG A 86 19.93 15.51 -20.04
CA ARG A 86 20.57 14.41 -20.79
C ARG A 86 21.72 13.79 -20.01
N GLU A 87 22.56 14.64 -19.43
CA GLU A 87 23.68 14.23 -18.59
C GLU A 87 23.29 14.36 -17.12
N GLN A 88 23.41 13.27 -16.38
CA GLN A 88 23.03 13.21 -14.99
C GLN A 88 24.27 12.87 -14.17
N SER A 89 24.90 13.87 -13.57
CA SER A 89 25.97 13.72 -12.60
C SER A 89 25.49 14.15 -11.24
N PHE A 90 25.64 13.27 -10.24
CA PHE A 90 25.14 13.48 -8.91
C PHE A 90 26.23 13.90 -7.93
N GLN A 91 25.84 14.65 -6.91
CA GLN A 91 26.71 14.95 -5.77
C GLN A 91 26.90 13.66 -4.97
N PRO A 92 28.13 13.32 -4.57
CA PRO A 92 28.39 12.15 -3.74
C PRO A 92 27.84 12.35 -2.32
N ASP A 93 27.59 11.25 -1.64
CA ASP A 93 27.25 11.20 -0.21
C ASP A 93 26.03 12.04 0.22
N LYS A 94 25.05 12.17 -0.69
CA LYS A 94 23.76 12.81 -0.39
C LYS A 94 22.66 11.75 -0.35
N PRO A 95 21.71 11.86 0.60
CA PRO A 95 20.61 10.90 0.72
C PRO A 95 19.62 10.98 -0.44
N ILE A 96 19.64 12.03 -1.23
CA ILE A 96 18.85 12.23 -2.44
C ILE A 96 19.77 12.47 -3.63
N LYS A 97 19.29 12.19 -4.84
CA LYS A 97 20.03 12.35 -6.11
C LYS A 97 20.15 13.82 -6.51
N LEU A 98 20.90 14.61 -5.72
CA LEU A 98 21.20 16.01 -6.06
C LEU A 98 22.11 16.10 -7.27
N LEU A 99 21.69 16.88 -8.27
CA LEU A 99 22.50 17.12 -9.46
C LEU A 99 23.69 18.04 -9.16
N ARG A 100 24.82 17.79 -9.79
CA ARG A 100 25.98 18.71 -9.75
C ARG A 100 25.76 19.91 -10.68
N GLN A 101 25.08 19.69 -11.79
CA GLN A 101 24.73 20.70 -12.77
C GLN A 101 23.27 20.55 -13.13
N PHE A 102 22.58 21.66 -13.24
CA PHE A 102 21.18 21.73 -13.60
C PHE A 102 20.95 22.91 -14.53
N THR A 103 20.39 22.63 -15.70
CA THR A 103 19.98 23.66 -16.67
C THR A 103 18.47 23.61 -16.80
N PRO A 104 17.73 24.51 -16.16
CA PRO A 104 16.27 24.53 -16.27
C PRO A 104 15.84 24.91 -17.69
N GLN A 105 14.76 24.29 -18.13
CA GLN A 105 14.10 24.58 -19.41
C GLN A 105 12.83 25.40 -19.19
N CYS A 106 12.22 25.24 -18.02
CA CYS A 106 10.99 25.91 -17.63
C CYS A 106 11.12 26.48 -16.21
N GLU A 107 10.37 27.53 -15.94
CA GLU A 107 10.24 28.12 -14.62
C GLU A 107 8.81 28.63 -14.40
N THR A 108 8.32 28.49 -13.18
CA THR A 108 7.07 29.14 -12.73
C THR A 108 7.10 29.43 -11.24
N ILE A 109 6.25 30.34 -10.81
CA ILE A 109 5.96 30.56 -9.39
C ILE A 109 4.59 29.93 -9.11
N LEU A 110 4.54 29.00 -8.15
CA LEU A 110 3.28 28.46 -7.66
C LEU A 110 2.78 29.29 -6.48
N GLU A 111 1.50 29.62 -6.54
CA GLU A 111 0.71 30.27 -5.49
C GLU A 111 -0.20 29.26 -4.79
N PRO A 112 -0.73 29.53 -3.58
CA PRO A 112 -1.61 28.61 -2.88
C PRO A 112 -2.77 28.11 -3.73
N GLY A 113 -2.86 26.79 -3.88
CA GLY A 113 -3.86 26.11 -4.72
C GLY A 113 -3.36 25.68 -6.10
N ASP A 114 -2.23 26.21 -6.56
CA ASP A 114 -1.61 25.76 -7.81
C ASP A 114 -0.98 24.37 -7.65
N ALA A 115 -0.92 23.63 -8.75
CA ALA A 115 -0.27 22.32 -8.81
C ALA A 115 0.63 22.20 -10.06
N LEU A 116 1.82 21.63 -9.86
CA LEU A 116 2.76 21.28 -10.92
C LEU A 116 2.93 19.76 -10.96
N TYR A 117 2.67 19.15 -12.11
CA TYR A 117 2.98 17.75 -12.36
C TYR A 117 4.36 17.61 -12.97
N LEU A 118 5.14 16.69 -12.42
CA LEU A 118 6.47 16.32 -12.93
C LEU A 118 6.51 14.82 -13.19
N PRO A 119 6.82 14.40 -14.42
CA PRO A 119 7.01 12.98 -14.73
C PRO A 119 8.35 12.47 -14.20
N PRO A 120 8.55 11.13 -14.11
CA PRO A 120 9.79 10.53 -13.65
C PRO A 120 11.01 11.08 -14.40
N ARG A 121 12.11 11.28 -13.66
CA ARG A 121 13.41 11.72 -14.18
C ARG A 121 13.45 13.13 -14.77
N TRP A 122 12.44 13.96 -14.52
CA TRP A 122 12.52 15.38 -14.78
C TRP A 122 13.18 16.08 -13.60
N ALA A 123 14.34 16.67 -13.87
CA ALA A 123 15.06 17.42 -12.85
C ALA A 123 14.28 18.65 -12.45
N HIS A 124 14.25 18.95 -11.17
CA HIS A 124 13.54 20.09 -10.64
C HIS A 124 14.21 20.67 -9.40
N ASP A 125 13.98 21.98 -9.21
CA ASP A 125 14.46 22.74 -8.06
C ASP A 125 13.38 23.72 -7.59
N GLY A 126 13.05 23.66 -6.30
CA GLY A 126 12.03 24.48 -5.67
C GLY A 126 12.64 25.43 -4.65
N LEU A 127 12.58 26.74 -4.91
CA LEU A 127 13.07 27.79 -4.00
C LEU A 127 11.92 28.55 -3.37
N ALA A 128 11.86 28.59 -2.04
CA ALA A 128 10.87 29.34 -1.28
C ALA A 128 11.11 30.85 -1.43
N LEU A 129 10.16 31.58 -1.95
CA LEU A 129 10.23 33.06 -2.09
C LEU A 129 9.88 33.74 -0.77
N GLU A 130 9.07 33.10 0.03
CA GLU A 130 8.63 33.50 1.36
C GLU A 130 8.40 32.20 2.20
N PRO A 131 8.11 32.26 3.50
CA PRO A 131 7.73 31.05 4.25
C PRO A 131 6.56 30.35 3.57
N CYS A 132 6.77 29.10 3.19
CA CYS A 132 5.81 28.38 2.35
C CYS A 132 5.76 26.88 2.66
N SER A 133 4.71 26.22 2.19
CA SER A 133 4.61 24.77 2.17
C SER A 133 4.21 24.26 0.80
N THR A 134 4.79 23.14 0.38
CA THR A 134 4.37 22.36 -0.79
C THR A 134 4.01 20.95 -0.37
N TRP A 135 2.91 20.45 -0.88
CA TRP A 135 2.37 19.15 -0.59
C TRP A 135 2.55 18.25 -1.81
N SER A 136 3.48 17.33 -1.71
CA SER A 136 3.86 16.47 -2.81
C SER A 136 3.07 15.18 -2.74
N VAL A 137 2.26 14.90 -3.75
CA VAL A 137 1.58 13.60 -3.91
C VAL A 137 2.50 12.72 -4.76
N GLY A 138 3.19 11.79 -4.11
CA GLY A 138 4.15 10.87 -4.73
C GLY A 138 3.48 9.58 -5.21
N PHE A 139 3.97 9.06 -6.33
CA PHE A 139 3.44 7.82 -6.92
C PHE A 139 4.45 6.69 -6.83
N ARG A 140 3.98 5.50 -6.53
CA ARG A 140 4.80 4.29 -6.58
C ARG A 140 5.18 3.98 -8.03
N ALA A 141 6.45 3.81 -8.25
CA ALA A 141 7.02 3.31 -9.51
C ALA A 141 7.80 2.03 -9.24
N PRO A 142 7.14 0.86 -9.16
CA PRO A 142 7.80 -0.40 -8.89
C PRO A 142 8.96 -0.64 -9.86
N SER A 143 10.15 -0.88 -9.34
CA SER A 143 11.27 -1.23 -10.19
C SER A 143 11.21 -2.73 -10.54
N ARG A 144 11.78 -3.07 -11.70
CA ARG A 144 11.91 -4.47 -12.13
C ARG A 144 12.63 -5.32 -11.07
N HIS A 145 13.70 -4.79 -10.46
CA HIS A 145 14.49 -5.53 -9.48
C HIS A 145 13.72 -5.78 -8.19
N GLU A 146 13.05 -4.76 -7.66
CA GLU A 146 12.24 -4.89 -6.43
C GLU A 146 11.13 -5.90 -6.60
N PHE A 147 10.35 -5.80 -7.68
CA PHE A 147 9.28 -6.75 -7.92
C PHE A 147 9.80 -8.18 -8.13
N LEU A 148 10.88 -8.35 -8.92
CA LEU A 148 11.46 -9.69 -9.15
C LEU A 148 12.03 -10.29 -7.87
N GLN A 149 12.68 -9.49 -7.01
CA GLN A 149 13.16 -9.96 -5.71
C GLN A 149 12.00 -10.47 -4.85
N HIS A 150 10.94 -9.68 -4.72
CA HIS A 150 9.74 -10.06 -3.99
C HIS A 150 9.09 -11.33 -4.56
N PHE A 151 8.91 -11.37 -5.89
CA PHE A 151 8.36 -12.52 -6.60
C PHE A 151 9.17 -13.80 -6.41
N LEU A 152 10.50 -13.72 -6.48
CA LEU A 152 11.37 -14.89 -6.32
C LEU A 152 11.34 -15.44 -4.89
N ILE A 153 11.24 -14.58 -3.88
CA ILE A 153 11.05 -15.00 -2.48
C ILE A 153 9.72 -15.75 -2.33
N GLU A 154 8.62 -15.15 -2.79
CA GLU A 154 7.29 -15.74 -2.73
C GLU A 154 7.23 -17.07 -3.49
N ALA A 155 7.87 -17.12 -4.66
CA ALA A 155 7.96 -18.32 -5.47
C ALA A 155 8.76 -19.43 -4.78
N ALA A 156 9.83 -19.08 -4.07
CA ALA A 156 10.61 -20.05 -3.29
C ALA A 156 9.83 -20.60 -2.09
N GLU A 157 9.08 -19.74 -1.40
CA GLU A 157 8.22 -20.14 -0.27
C GLU A 157 7.04 -21.02 -0.69
N SER A 158 6.56 -20.84 -1.94
CA SER A 158 5.47 -21.66 -2.51
C SER A 158 5.89 -23.07 -2.94
N LEU A 159 7.20 -23.37 -2.94
CA LEU A 159 7.69 -24.69 -3.32
C LEU A 159 7.13 -25.76 -2.38
N SER A 160 6.46 -26.74 -2.95
CA SER A 160 5.85 -27.86 -2.25
C SER A 160 6.25 -29.20 -2.91
N GLY A 161 6.03 -30.30 -2.22
CA GLY A 161 6.32 -31.63 -2.72
C GLY A 161 7.71 -32.16 -2.34
N PRO A 162 8.25 -33.15 -3.04
CA PRO A 162 9.52 -33.77 -2.71
C PRO A 162 10.68 -32.77 -2.75
N ASN A 163 11.45 -32.72 -1.67
CA ASN A 163 12.64 -31.88 -1.58
C ASN A 163 13.90 -32.76 -1.59
N PRO A 164 14.34 -33.26 -2.77
CA PRO A 164 15.47 -34.17 -2.88
C PRO A 164 16.76 -33.47 -2.53
N ARG A 165 17.65 -34.19 -1.87
CA ARG A 165 19.01 -33.73 -1.61
C ARG A 165 19.98 -34.29 -2.63
N TYR A 166 21.01 -33.52 -2.99
CA TYR A 166 22.09 -34.02 -3.83
C TYR A 166 22.76 -35.22 -3.17
N GLN A 167 23.21 -36.17 -3.99
CA GLN A 167 23.93 -37.37 -3.56
C GLN A 167 25.17 -37.60 -4.41
N ASP A 168 26.29 -37.89 -3.75
CA ASP A 168 27.59 -38.17 -4.40
C ASP A 168 27.69 -39.56 -5.03
N LYS A 169 26.58 -40.25 -5.23
CA LYS A 169 26.57 -41.60 -5.83
C LYS A 169 27.37 -41.62 -7.14
N GLY A 170 28.43 -42.44 -7.17
CA GLY A 170 29.29 -42.60 -8.33
C GLY A 170 30.33 -41.49 -8.56
N VAL A 171 30.50 -40.56 -7.60
CA VAL A 171 31.56 -39.55 -7.63
C VAL A 171 32.88 -40.17 -7.17
N ARG A 172 33.96 -39.94 -7.91
CA ARG A 172 35.33 -40.39 -7.53
C ARG A 172 35.99 -39.34 -6.65
N ALA A 173 36.98 -39.77 -5.83
CA ALA A 173 37.78 -38.86 -5.02
C ALA A 173 38.46 -37.78 -5.89
N SER A 174 38.43 -36.55 -5.40
CA SER A 174 39.04 -35.40 -6.11
C SER A 174 40.47 -35.16 -5.64
N LYS A 175 41.36 -34.85 -6.58
CA LYS A 175 42.70 -34.31 -6.27
C LYS A 175 42.70 -32.78 -6.13
N GLN A 176 41.58 -32.12 -6.43
CA GLN A 176 41.39 -30.68 -6.41
C GLN A 176 40.19 -30.35 -5.51
N ALA A 177 40.40 -30.39 -4.20
CA ALA A 177 39.32 -30.25 -3.19
C ALA A 177 38.56 -28.92 -3.30
N GLY A 178 39.19 -27.85 -3.76
CA GLY A 178 38.57 -26.55 -3.97
C GLY A 178 37.71 -26.41 -5.27
N ARG A 179 37.77 -27.42 -6.17
CA ARG A 179 37.02 -27.38 -7.41
C ARG A 179 35.59 -27.85 -7.22
N ILE A 180 34.62 -27.06 -7.68
CA ILE A 180 33.20 -27.47 -7.67
C ILE A 180 33.02 -28.72 -8.57
N PRO A 181 32.46 -29.83 -8.02
CA PRO A 181 32.20 -31.03 -8.81
C PRO A 181 31.20 -30.77 -9.93
N GLU A 182 31.55 -31.18 -11.17
CA GLU A 182 30.70 -30.95 -12.36
C GLU A 182 29.30 -31.58 -12.20
N LYS A 183 29.23 -32.75 -11.56
CA LYS A 183 27.96 -33.45 -11.29
C LYS A 183 27.06 -32.63 -10.36
N LEU A 184 27.62 -32.05 -9.29
CA LEU A 184 26.90 -31.15 -8.40
C LEU A 184 26.39 -29.92 -9.13
N ALA A 185 27.27 -29.23 -9.85
CA ALA A 185 26.91 -28.04 -10.60
C ALA A 185 25.80 -28.31 -11.64
N ARG A 186 25.87 -29.45 -12.32
CA ARG A 186 24.85 -29.88 -13.30
C ARG A 186 23.49 -30.13 -12.63
N GLN A 187 23.48 -30.83 -11.47
CA GLN A 187 22.25 -31.11 -10.75
C GLN A 187 21.58 -29.83 -10.24
N LEU A 188 22.35 -28.93 -9.65
CA LEU A 188 21.82 -27.64 -9.16
C LEU A 188 21.31 -26.77 -10.31
N LYS A 189 22.04 -26.77 -11.46
CA LYS A 189 21.56 -26.09 -12.66
C LYS A 189 20.24 -26.69 -13.17
N GLN A 190 20.11 -28.01 -13.15
CA GLN A 190 18.87 -28.68 -13.55
C GLN A 190 17.72 -28.26 -12.64
N TRP A 191 17.88 -28.29 -11.31
CA TRP A 191 16.83 -27.83 -10.38
C TRP A 191 16.43 -26.38 -10.61
N ALA A 192 17.39 -25.50 -10.86
CA ALA A 192 17.09 -24.11 -11.20
C ALA A 192 16.32 -23.96 -12.52
N GLN A 193 16.62 -24.81 -13.52
CA GLN A 193 15.93 -24.82 -14.81
C GLN A 193 14.54 -25.47 -14.75
N ASP A 194 14.36 -26.46 -13.86
CA ASP A 194 13.09 -27.16 -13.66
C ASP A 194 12.10 -26.28 -12.88
N PHE A 195 12.60 -25.24 -12.19
CA PHE A 195 11.73 -24.29 -11.50
C PHE A 195 10.76 -23.64 -12.50
N ARG A 196 9.48 -23.77 -12.22
CA ARG A 196 8.39 -23.10 -12.93
C ARG A 196 7.49 -22.41 -11.90
N SER A 197 7.31 -21.11 -12.06
CA SER A 197 6.33 -20.39 -11.27
C SER A 197 4.92 -20.68 -11.82
N ASP A 198 4.00 -21.05 -10.95
CA ASP A 198 2.59 -21.08 -11.29
C ASP A 198 2.06 -19.64 -11.44
N LYS A 199 1.06 -19.46 -12.30
CA LYS A 199 0.32 -18.20 -12.46
C LYS A 199 -0.23 -17.70 -11.13
N ARG A 200 -0.70 -18.60 -10.26
CA ARG A 200 -1.21 -18.28 -8.92
C ARG A 200 -0.15 -17.65 -8.03
N VAL A 201 1.08 -18.14 -8.09
CA VAL A 201 2.21 -17.59 -7.34
C VAL A 201 2.50 -16.17 -7.78
N PHE A 202 2.45 -15.90 -9.10
CA PHE A 202 2.61 -14.55 -9.63
C PHE A 202 1.48 -13.62 -9.16
N GLU A 203 0.21 -14.04 -9.26
CA GLU A 203 -0.95 -13.26 -8.83
C GLU A 203 -0.85 -12.95 -7.32
N GLN A 204 -0.43 -13.92 -6.50
CA GLN A 204 -0.24 -13.77 -5.06
C GLN A 204 0.91 -12.80 -4.75
N ALA A 205 2.06 -12.98 -5.37
CA ALA A 205 3.20 -12.09 -5.19
C ALA A 205 2.86 -10.64 -5.60
N LEU A 206 2.15 -10.46 -6.72
CA LEU A 206 1.70 -9.16 -7.19
C LEU A 206 0.77 -8.48 -6.18
N GLY A 207 -0.25 -9.20 -5.71
CA GLY A 207 -1.23 -8.66 -4.76
C GLY A 207 -0.59 -8.31 -3.41
N ARG A 208 0.27 -9.17 -2.87
CA ARG A 208 1.03 -8.91 -1.65
C ARG A 208 1.93 -7.68 -1.81
N TYR A 209 2.75 -7.64 -2.85
CA TYR A 209 3.65 -6.52 -3.12
C TYR A 209 2.92 -5.18 -3.24
N LEU A 210 1.80 -5.13 -3.97
CA LEU A 210 1.05 -3.90 -4.17
C LEU A 210 0.26 -3.46 -2.93
N SER A 211 -0.12 -4.39 -2.05
CA SER A 211 -0.83 -4.10 -0.81
C SER A 211 0.08 -3.98 0.42
N GLU A 212 1.38 -4.25 0.30
CA GLU A 212 2.31 -4.10 1.42
C GLU A 212 2.30 -2.66 1.94
N PRO A 213 2.08 -2.43 3.24
CA PRO A 213 2.10 -1.10 3.82
C PRO A 213 3.51 -0.51 3.76
N ALA A 214 3.63 0.81 3.86
CA ALA A 214 4.94 1.44 3.93
C ALA A 214 5.73 0.96 5.16
N ALA A 215 7.05 0.86 5.05
CA ALA A 215 7.92 0.34 6.12
C ALA A 215 7.78 1.08 7.46
N ASN A 216 7.37 2.35 7.43
CA ASN A 216 7.10 3.16 8.61
C ASN A 216 5.59 3.26 8.94
N ALA A 217 4.75 2.38 8.40
CA ALA A 217 3.35 2.31 8.79
C ALA A 217 3.23 1.79 10.22
N TRP A 218 2.39 2.44 10.99
CA TRP A 218 2.09 2.04 12.36
C TRP A 218 0.59 1.77 12.50
N PHE A 219 0.25 0.67 13.17
CA PHE A 219 -1.13 0.27 13.42
C PHE A 219 -1.32 0.07 14.93
N GLU A 220 -2.37 0.68 15.47
CA GLU A 220 -2.77 0.48 16.85
C GLU A 220 -4.14 -0.19 16.90
N GLY A 221 -4.20 -1.35 17.50
CA GLY A 221 -5.45 -2.01 17.82
C GLY A 221 -6.23 -1.25 18.91
N PRO A 222 -7.47 -1.67 19.20
CA PRO A 222 -8.29 -1.02 20.20
C PRO A 222 -7.67 -1.17 21.60
N ARG A 223 -7.62 -0.08 22.36
CA ARG A 223 -7.08 -0.08 23.74
C ARG A 223 -7.80 -1.07 24.68
N LYS A 224 -9.09 -1.31 24.44
CA LYS A 224 -9.88 -2.33 25.14
C LYS A 224 -10.42 -3.30 24.11
N LEU A 225 -10.15 -4.58 24.31
CA LEU A 225 -10.64 -5.62 23.42
C LEU A 225 -12.15 -5.78 23.55
N PRO A 226 -12.94 -5.46 22.52
CA PRO A 226 -14.37 -5.69 22.54
C PRO A 226 -14.67 -7.17 22.31
N THR A 227 -15.84 -7.61 22.72
CA THR A 227 -16.38 -8.87 22.20
C THR A 227 -16.75 -8.68 20.72
N LYS A 228 -16.64 -9.77 19.93
CA LYS A 228 -17.00 -9.72 18.50
C LYS A 228 -18.44 -9.24 18.29
N HIS A 229 -19.37 -9.67 19.13
CA HIS A 229 -20.76 -9.25 19.08
C HIS A 229 -20.90 -7.73 19.29
N HIS A 230 -20.23 -7.17 20.29
CA HIS A 230 -20.24 -5.72 20.54
C HIS A 230 -19.64 -4.94 19.39
N TRP A 231 -18.50 -5.41 18.86
CA TRP A 231 -17.86 -4.82 17.70
C TRP A 231 -18.80 -4.83 16.47
N LEU A 232 -19.43 -5.98 16.17
CA LEU A 232 -20.36 -6.10 15.05
C LEU A 232 -21.55 -5.14 15.16
N ALA A 233 -22.14 -5.02 16.35
CA ALA A 233 -23.23 -4.07 16.59
C ALA A 233 -22.78 -2.62 16.32
N GLN A 234 -21.56 -2.26 16.68
CA GLN A 234 -20.99 -0.94 16.38
C GLN A 234 -20.70 -0.77 14.89
N ALA A 235 -20.11 -1.79 14.23
CA ALA A 235 -19.84 -1.75 12.79
C ALA A 235 -21.12 -1.57 11.97
N LEU A 236 -22.19 -2.29 12.31
CA LEU A 236 -23.51 -2.15 11.67
C LEU A 236 -24.18 -0.79 11.92
N ARG A 237 -23.78 -0.08 12.95
CA ARG A 237 -24.28 1.27 13.25
C ARG A 237 -23.46 2.37 12.61
N ARG A 238 -22.14 2.21 12.53
CA ARG A 238 -21.19 3.25 12.12
C ARG A 238 -20.56 3.03 10.78
N GLY A 239 -20.54 1.79 10.28
CA GLY A 239 -19.70 1.39 9.16
C GLY A 239 -18.23 1.15 9.58
N VAL A 240 -17.41 0.76 8.62
CA VAL A 240 -15.98 0.51 8.79
C VAL A 240 -15.16 1.25 7.74
N ALA A 241 -13.97 1.68 8.09
CA ALA A 241 -13.03 2.36 7.20
C ALA A 241 -11.63 1.78 7.34
N LEU A 242 -10.86 1.76 6.25
CA LEU A 242 -9.45 1.41 6.30
C LEU A 242 -8.68 2.43 7.14
N HIS A 243 -7.73 1.95 7.91
CA HIS A 243 -6.72 2.82 8.51
C HIS A 243 -5.98 3.60 7.39
N PRO A 244 -5.63 4.89 7.56
CA PRO A 244 -4.92 5.65 6.53
C PRO A 244 -3.67 4.97 5.98
N SER A 245 -2.92 4.25 6.82
CA SER A 245 -1.74 3.46 6.44
C SER A 245 -2.06 2.13 5.75
N SER A 246 -3.29 1.62 5.84
CA SER A 246 -3.67 0.35 5.22
C SER A 246 -3.69 0.47 3.71
N ARG A 247 -3.19 -0.55 3.03
CA ARG A 247 -3.23 -0.69 1.58
C ARG A 247 -4.06 -1.90 1.20
N MET A 248 -5.13 -1.68 0.44
CA MET A 248 -6.03 -2.73 -0.04
C MET A 248 -6.11 -2.69 -1.55
N VAL A 249 -5.94 -3.84 -2.18
CA VAL A 249 -6.03 -4.01 -3.63
C VAL A 249 -6.80 -5.29 -3.95
N TYR A 250 -7.35 -5.37 -5.16
CA TYR A 250 -8.01 -6.59 -5.63
C TYR A 250 -7.83 -6.76 -7.15
N ASP A 251 -7.98 -8.00 -7.59
CA ASP A 251 -8.17 -8.34 -8.99
C ASP A 251 -9.53 -9.05 -9.19
N SER A 252 -9.71 -9.74 -10.30
CA SER A 252 -10.94 -10.48 -10.59
C SER A 252 -11.17 -11.70 -9.69
N ARG A 253 -10.15 -12.18 -8.95
CA ARG A 253 -10.17 -13.44 -8.21
C ARG A 253 -9.88 -13.29 -6.73
N ARG A 254 -9.06 -12.33 -6.35
CA ARG A 254 -8.53 -12.16 -5.00
C ARG A 254 -8.52 -10.72 -4.56
N THR A 255 -8.53 -10.56 -3.26
CA THR A 255 -8.35 -9.29 -2.57
C THR A 255 -7.17 -9.42 -1.63
N TRP A 256 -6.38 -8.37 -1.45
CA TRP A 256 -5.27 -8.32 -0.51
C TRP A 256 -5.36 -7.07 0.35
N LEU A 257 -5.04 -7.23 1.62
CA LEU A 257 -4.93 -6.13 2.59
C LEU A 257 -3.61 -6.25 3.34
N ASN A 258 -2.79 -5.21 3.30
CA ASN A 258 -1.51 -5.14 4.02
C ASN A 258 -0.60 -6.37 3.81
N GLY A 259 -0.53 -6.88 2.57
CA GLY A 259 0.27 -8.05 2.21
C GLY A 259 -0.41 -9.40 2.48
N GLU A 260 -1.60 -9.43 3.08
CA GLU A 260 -2.33 -10.66 3.36
C GLU A 260 -3.45 -10.93 2.34
N ASP A 261 -3.62 -12.19 1.97
CA ASP A 261 -4.73 -12.64 1.12
C ASP A 261 -6.06 -12.54 1.91
N ALA A 262 -6.95 -11.71 1.42
CA ALA A 262 -8.27 -11.47 1.99
C ALA A 262 -9.39 -12.31 1.33
N GLY A 263 -9.02 -13.25 0.47
CA GLY A 263 -9.96 -14.13 -0.23
C GLY A 263 -10.57 -13.52 -1.49
N PRO A 264 -11.61 -14.14 -2.05
CA PRO A 264 -12.25 -13.65 -3.27
C PRO A 264 -12.93 -12.29 -3.04
N PRO A 265 -12.90 -11.40 -4.05
CA PRO A 265 -13.53 -10.10 -3.96
C PRO A 265 -15.06 -10.26 -3.89
N ASN A 266 -15.66 -9.52 -2.97
CA ASN A 266 -17.09 -9.31 -2.87
C ASN A 266 -17.39 -7.82 -2.82
N ASP A 267 -18.65 -7.44 -2.89
CA ASP A 267 -19.03 -6.02 -2.99
C ASP A 267 -18.57 -5.19 -1.78
N LEU A 268 -18.54 -5.78 -0.56
CA LEU A 268 -18.05 -5.09 0.63
C LEU A 268 -16.54 -4.89 0.59
N LEU A 269 -15.77 -5.90 0.18
CA LEU A 269 -14.31 -5.80 0.08
C LEU A 269 -13.91 -4.86 -1.06
N ARG A 270 -14.63 -4.87 -2.19
CA ARG A 270 -14.41 -3.90 -3.28
C ARG A 270 -14.71 -2.48 -2.83
N ALA A 271 -15.85 -2.24 -2.20
CA ALA A 271 -16.19 -0.92 -1.68
C ALA A 271 -15.14 -0.44 -0.65
N LEU A 272 -14.66 -1.35 0.22
CA LEU A 272 -13.61 -1.02 1.17
C LEU A 272 -12.28 -0.69 0.48
N ALA A 273 -11.92 -1.38 -0.60
CA ALA A 273 -10.72 -1.10 -1.37
C ALA A 273 -10.82 0.22 -2.17
N ASP A 274 -11.94 0.45 -2.86
CA ASP A 274 -12.13 1.59 -3.76
C ASP A 274 -12.40 2.89 -3.00
N GLN A 275 -13.33 2.84 -2.04
CA GLN A 275 -13.77 4.03 -1.28
C GLN A 275 -12.96 4.24 0.00
N ARG A 276 -12.23 3.22 0.44
CA ARG A 276 -11.52 3.12 1.72
C ARG A 276 -12.44 3.07 2.94
N TYR A 277 -13.75 3.00 2.74
CA TYR A 277 -14.74 2.81 3.80
C TYR A 277 -15.99 2.10 3.25
N VAL A 278 -16.74 1.51 4.15
CA VAL A 278 -18.08 0.95 3.91
C VAL A 278 -19.04 1.55 4.93
N GLN A 279 -20.06 2.24 4.46
CA GLN A 279 -21.07 2.82 5.34
C GLN A 279 -21.92 1.75 6.02
N ALA A 280 -22.55 2.12 7.14
CA ALA A 280 -23.42 1.24 7.89
C ALA A 280 -24.56 0.63 7.04
N ALA A 281 -25.15 1.42 6.14
CA ALA A 281 -26.20 0.95 5.22
C ALA A 281 -25.67 -0.10 4.22
N GLN A 282 -24.51 0.16 3.62
CA GLN A 282 -23.85 -0.76 2.69
C GLN A 282 -23.44 -2.06 3.40
N LEU A 283 -22.91 -1.96 4.63
CA LEU A 283 -22.50 -3.12 5.42
C LEU A 283 -23.72 -4.01 5.76
N LYS A 284 -24.84 -3.41 6.17
CA LYS A 284 -26.09 -4.12 6.42
C LYS A 284 -26.64 -4.77 5.15
N HIS A 285 -26.65 -4.04 4.04
CA HIS A 285 -27.14 -4.54 2.76
C HIS A 285 -26.27 -5.69 2.25
N GLY A 286 -24.94 -5.55 2.29
CA GLY A 286 -24.00 -6.59 1.89
C GLY A 286 -24.17 -7.87 2.68
N PHE A 287 -24.29 -7.78 4.02
CA PHE A 287 -24.58 -8.97 4.82
C PHE A 287 -25.97 -9.58 4.50
N ALA A 288 -27.00 -8.74 4.28
CA ALA A 288 -28.33 -9.23 3.89
C ALA A 288 -28.31 -9.90 2.50
N ALA A 289 -27.64 -9.34 1.50
CA ALA A 289 -27.51 -9.89 0.16
C ALA A 289 -26.82 -11.25 0.17
N MET A 290 -25.74 -11.38 0.95
CA MET A 290 -25.08 -12.67 1.13
C MET A 290 -26.01 -13.70 1.78
N MET A 291 -26.93 -13.31 2.69
CA MET A 291 -27.95 -14.20 3.26
C MET A 291 -28.96 -14.72 2.24
N THR A 292 -29.19 -13.98 1.15
CA THR A 292 -30.25 -14.31 0.18
C THR A 292 -29.76 -15.24 -0.94
N ILE A 293 -28.48 -15.23 -1.27
CA ILE A 293 -27.89 -16.02 -2.37
C ILE A 293 -27.96 -17.53 -2.09
N ASP A 294 -27.99 -17.96 -0.85
CA ASP A 294 -27.98 -19.39 -0.48
C ASP A 294 -29.34 -20.10 -0.64
N LEU A 295 -30.43 -19.38 -0.83
CA LEU A 295 -31.75 -19.98 -0.99
C LEU A 295 -32.05 -20.45 -2.42
N SER A 296 -31.23 -20.07 -3.42
CA SER A 296 -31.50 -20.37 -4.83
C SER A 296 -30.83 -21.61 -5.38
N ASN A 297 -29.91 -22.23 -4.64
CA ASN A 297 -29.09 -23.38 -5.10
C ASN A 297 -29.30 -24.70 -4.36
N THR A 298 -30.39 -24.83 -3.59
CA THR A 298 -30.73 -26.13 -2.97
C THR A 298 -31.69 -26.87 -3.89
N PRO A 299 -31.34 -28.08 -4.42
CA PRO A 299 -32.29 -28.92 -5.15
C PRO A 299 -33.39 -29.35 -4.19
N THR A 300 -34.61 -28.97 -4.52
CA THR A 300 -35.83 -29.40 -3.82
C THR A 300 -35.95 -30.93 -3.84
N ARG A 301 -35.47 -31.60 -2.80
CA ARG A 301 -35.86 -32.94 -2.46
C ARG A 301 -36.81 -32.89 -1.26
N ASN A 302 -38.03 -33.42 -1.52
CA ASN A 302 -39.14 -33.55 -0.60
C ASN A 302 -38.71 -33.81 0.85
N LEU A 303 -38.96 -32.84 1.73
CA LEU A 303 -38.89 -33.02 3.17
C LEU A 303 -40.28 -32.92 3.74
N ASN A 304 -40.78 -34.05 4.24
CA ASN A 304 -41.98 -34.12 5.09
C ASN A 304 -41.78 -33.20 6.30
N VAL A 305 -42.66 -32.24 6.43
CA VAL A 305 -42.67 -31.29 7.54
C VAL A 305 -43.02 -31.99 8.83
N VAL A 306 -42.08 -32.07 9.74
CA VAL A 306 -42.32 -32.27 11.17
C VAL A 306 -42.00 -30.97 11.88
N THR A 307 -43.04 -30.35 12.41
CA THR A 307 -43.02 -29.09 13.16
C THR A 307 -42.28 -29.24 14.49
N LYS A 308 -41.19 -28.52 14.66
CA LYS A 308 -40.56 -27.89 15.89
C LYS A 308 -39.04 -27.80 15.75
N PRO A 309 -38.37 -26.77 16.30
CA PRO A 309 -38.70 -25.43 16.70
C PRO A 309 -37.94 -24.33 15.88
N GLN A 310 -38.31 -23.09 16.06
CA GLN A 310 -37.90 -21.88 15.35
C GLN A 310 -36.37 -21.52 15.37
N ASP A 311 -35.53 -22.24 16.11
CA ASP A 311 -34.14 -21.88 16.37
C ASP A 311 -33.07 -22.46 15.39
N ALA A 312 -33.43 -23.50 14.63
CA ALA A 312 -32.42 -24.17 13.77
C ALA A 312 -32.14 -23.45 12.43
N SER A 313 -33.02 -22.56 11.96
CA SER A 313 -32.83 -21.82 10.73
C SER A 313 -31.96 -20.57 10.90
N GLU A 314 -32.00 -19.95 12.06
CA GLU A 314 -31.11 -18.83 12.42
C GLU A 314 -29.67 -19.31 12.65
N CYS A 315 -29.48 -20.47 13.23
CA CYS A 315 -28.16 -21.05 13.48
C CYS A 315 -27.40 -21.40 12.19
N LYS A 316 -28.06 -21.90 11.15
CA LYS A 316 -27.42 -22.20 9.85
C LYS A 316 -27.09 -20.94 9.04
N LYS A 317 -27.91 -19.90 9.15
CA LYS A 317 -27.67 -18.60 8.46
C LYS A 317 -26.47 -17.85 9.04
N THR A 318 -26.12 -18.09 10.28
CA THR A 318 -24.98 -17.44 10.96
C THR A 318 -23.63 -18.04 10.54
N VAL A 319 -23.58 -19.27 10.04
CA VAL A 319 -22.34 -20.01 9.79
C VAL A 319 -21.62 -19.55 8.52
N GLU A 320 -22.30 -19.07 7.48
CA GLU A 320 -21.67 -18.71 6.20
C GLU A 320 -21.06 -17.31 6.17
N PHE A 321 -21.51 -16.39 7.06
CA PHE A 321 -20.94 -15.04 7.22
C PHE A 321 -19.83 -14.98 8.25
N GLN A 322 -19.69 -15.98 9.05
CA GLN A 322 -18.72 -16.05 10.11
C GLN A 322 -17.30 -15.74 9.60
N PRO A 323 -16.84 -16.28 8.45
CA PRO A 323 -15.49 -16.00 7.94
C PRO A 323 -15.23 -14.52 7.65
N LEU A 324 -16.14 -13.80 6.99
CA LEU A 324 -15.97 -12.38 6.68
C LEU A 324 -16.07 -11.50 7.93
N ILE A 325 -17.02 -11.80 8.83
CA ILE A 325 -17.14 -11.10 10.12
C ILE A 325 -15.87 -11.32 10.95
N ASP A 326 -15.37 -12.55 10.99
CA ASP A 326 -14.16 -12.88 11.72
C ASP A 326 -12.93 -12.18 11.13
N GLN A 327 -12.83 -12.10 9.81
CA GLN A 327 -11.77 -11.42 9.11
C GLN A 327 -11.81 -9.90 9.39
N LEU A 328 -12.96 -9.25 9.22
CA LEU A 328 -13.12 -7.82 9.53
C LEU A 328 -12.84 -7.53 11.01
N PHE A 329 -13.27 -8.41 11.91
CA PHE A 329 -12.99 -8.26 13.34
C PHE A 329 -11.48 -8.42 13.62
N ALA A 330 -10.80 -9.39 13.01
CA ALA A 330 -9.35 -9.55 13.11
C ALA A 330 -8.60 -8.30 12.62
N TRP A 331 -9.00 -7.74 11.48
CA TRP A 331 -8.42 -6.50 10.96
C TRP A 331 -8.65 -5.30 11.89
N TYR A 332 -9.82 -5.25 12.56
CA TYR A 332 -10.08 -4.23 13.58
C TYR A 332 -9.15 -4.41 14.80
N LEU A 333 -8.92 -5.63 15.25
CA LEU A 333 -8.00 -5.89 16.36
C LEU A 333 -6.55 -5.56 16.01
N GLN A 334 -6.16 -5.71 14.75
CA GLN A 334 -4.84 -5.32 14.24
C GLN A 334 -4.72 -3.79 13.99
N GLY A 335 -5.82 -3.05 14.08
CA GLY A 335 -5.85 -1.61 13.76
C GLY A 335 -5.83 -1.31 12.26
N TRP A 336 -6.04 -2.30 11.39
CA TRP A 336 -6.06 -2.12 9.94
C TRP A 336 -7.34 -1.46 9.44
N ILE A 337 -8.41 -1.64 10.18
CA ILE A 337 -9.69 -0.94 9.99
C ILE A 337 -10.17 -0.31 11.29
N ALA A 338 -10.99 0.71 11.18
CA ALA A 338 -11.64 1.38 12.30
C ALA A 338 -13.13 1.59 11.99
N PHE A 339 -13.90 2.06 12.96
CA PHE A 339 -15.25 2.54 12.69
C PHE A 339 -15.20 3.85 11.88
N CYS A 340 -16.16 4.03 10.96
CA CYS A 340 -16.29 5.30 10.27
C CYS A 340 -16.45 6.45 11.26
N SER A 341 -15.74 7.54 11.04
CA SER A 341 -15.97 8.83 11.72
C SER A 341 -17.16 9.55 11.06
N GLU A 342 -17.73 10.56 11.74
CA GLU A 342 -18.82 11.38 11.18
C GLU A 342 -18.44 12.02 9.82
N LYS A 343 -17.16 12.25 9.59
CA LYS A 343 -16.62 12.84 8.35
C LYS A 343 -16.69 11.92 7.13
N HIS A 344 -16.71 10.61 7.32
CA HIS A 344 -16.94 9.66 6.22
C HIS A 344 -18.39 9.70 5.71
N SER A 345 -19.31 10.27 6.51
CA SER A 345 -20.73 10.41 6.16
C SER A 345 -21.02 11.67 5.33
N GLN A 346 -20.08 12.60 5.21
CA GLN A 346 -20.29 13.92 4.54
C GLN A 346 -19.70 14.00 3.14
N ARG A 347 -19.15 12.92 2.60
CA ARG A 347 -18.60 12.86 1.23
C ARG A 347 -19.63 12.32 0.21
N LEU A 348 -20.85 12.85 0.27
CA LEU A 348 -21.88 12.67 -0.78
C LEU A 348 -22.15 14.00 -1.48
#